data_169446fc5b9e760e086daf4cd201c478
#
_entry.id   169446fc5b9e760e086daf4cd201c478
#
_cell.length_a   1.000
_cell.length_b   1.000
_cell.length_c   1.000
_cell.angle_alpha   90.00
_cell.angle_beta   90.00
_cell.angle_gamma   90.00
#
_symmetry.space_group_name_H-M   'P 1'
#
loop_
_entity.id
_entity.type
_entity.pdbx_description
1 polymer ?
#
loop_
_entity_poly.entity_id
_entity_poly.type
_entity_poly.pdbx_seq_one_letter_code
_entity_poly.pdbx_strand_id
1 'polypeptide(L)'
;RWAALGGSILGGGGGGSAKTGAEFGDLAVRFSQLELTPLDQIDPETVVVTASMVGAPAAQEKFVSPADMMRCVELFTQSTGIRPGGIVTNENGGGSTFNGWLEASMLGIPLIDAPCNGRAHPTGVMGSLNLHRDPNYITTMTCVGGRKELGRHVECTVTGSIDHCSKLVRAAAVEAGGLVAVIRNPVKASFLQKNSAVGGLSLAIETGRRYSQGLEKSVENGVQEVCEFLGGEILAHGPVEEYQLRSEGGF
;
A
#
# COMPACT_ATOMS: atom_id res chain seq x y z
N ARG A 1 -4.70 14.85 -0.81
CA ARG A 1 -5.46 14.95 -2.07
C ARG A 1 -4.60 14.53 -3.26
N TRP A 2 -3.43 15.14 -3.48
CA TRP A 2 -2.56 14.83 -4.64
C TRP A 2 -2.06 13.39 -4.63
N ALA A 3 -1.66 12.85 -3.47
CA ALA A 3 -1.28 11.46 -3.35
C ALA A 3 -2.39 10.47 -3.80
N ALA A 4 -3.67 10.78 -3.49
CA ALA A 4 -4.80 9.97 -3.94
C ALA A 4 -4.98 10.01 -5.46
N LEU A 5 -4.89 11.19 -6.07
CA LEU A 5 -5.01 11.37 -7.51
C LEU A 5 -3.88 10.66 -8.25
N GLY A 6 -2.63 10.97 -7.89
CA GLY A 6 -1.47 10.37 -8.54
C GLY A 6 -1.36 8.88 -8.29
N GLY A 7 -1.67 8.41 -7.08
CA GLY A 7 -1.75 6.99 -6.77
C GLY A 7 -2.77 6.26 -7.63
N SER A 8 -3.95 6.86 -7.88
CA SER A 8 -4.96 6.29 -8.77
C SER A 8 -4.47 6.21 -10.22
N ILE A 9 -3.76 7.24 -10.70
CA ILE A 9 -3.19 7.28 -12.06
C ILE A 9 -2.10 6.20 -12.18
N LEU A 10 -1.10 6.20 -11.31
CA LEU A 10 0.01 5.24 -11.33
C LEU A 10 -0.47 3.81 -11.09
N GLY A 11 -1.52 3.63 -10.28
CA GLY A 11 -2.11 2.33 -9.98
C GLY A 11 -2.88 1.70 -11.15
N GLY A 12 -3.21 2.49 -12.19
CA GLY A 12 -3.94 1.99 -13.36
C GLY A 12 -5.31 1.40 -13.01
N GLY A 13 -5.99 1.98 -12.01
CA GLY A 13 -7.29 1.52 -11.51
C GLY A 13 -7.22 0.49 -10.36
N GLY A 14 -6.01 0.02 -10.00
CA GLY A 14 -5.78 -0.88 -8.88
C GLY A 14 -5.50 -0.17 -7.55
N GLY A 15 -5.27 -0.97 -6.50
CA GLY A 15 -4.87 -0.47 -5.19
C GLY A 15 -6.01 0.02 -4.30
N GLY A 16 -7.24 -0.38 -4.57
CA GLY A 16 -8.40 -0.11 -3.72
C GLY A 16 -8.96 1.31 -3.85
N SER A 17 -9.86 1.69 -2.93
CA SER A 17 -10.59 2.96 -2.97
C SER A 17 -9.72 4.17 -2.63
N ALA A 18 -9.55 5.09 -3.57
CA ALA A 18 -8.85 6.35 -3.35
C ALA A 18 -9.49 7.21 -2.24
N LYS A 19 -10.83 7.16 -2.12
CA LYS A 19 -11.56 7.85 -1.05
C LYS A 19 -11.16 7.32 0.32
N THR A 20 -11.26 6.02 0.51
CA THR A 20 -10.91 5.38 1.80
C THR A 20 -9.43 5.59 2.14
N GLY A 21 -8.53 5.47 1.14
CA GLY A 21 -7.11 5.76 1.34
C GLY A 21 -6.86 7.20 1.77
N ALA A 22 -7.51 8.17 1.12
CA ALA A 22 -7.40 9.57 1.50
C ALA A 22 -7.91 9.85 2.92
N GLU A 23 -8.97 9.17 3.36
CA GLU A 23 -9.48 9.28 4.74
C GLU A 23 -8.42 8.81 5.77
N PHE A 24 -7.75 7.69 5.51
CA PHE A 24 -6.63 7.24 6.36
C PHE A 24 -5.42 8.18 6.28
N GLY A 25 -5.10 8.70 5.10
CA GLY A 25 -4.04 9.68 4.92
C GLY A 25 -4.33 10.99 5.67
N ASP A 26 -5.54 11.51 5.61
CA ASP A 26 -5.97 12.68 6.36
C ASP A 26 -5.89 12.43 7.88
N LEU A 27 -6.29 11.25 8.34
CA LEU A 27 -6.17 10.88 9.74
C LEU A 27 -4.71 10.84 10.18
N ALA A 28 -3.82 10.24 9.38
CA ALA A 28 -2.40 10.17 9.67
C ALA A 28 -1.76 11.56 9.82
N VAL A 29 -2.05 12.48 8.90
CA VAL A 29 -1.52 13.86 8.94
C VAL A 29 -2.09 14.67 10.10
N ARG A 30 -3.33 14.40 10.52
CA ARG A 30 -3.95 15.06 11.69
C ARG A 30 -3.43 14.52 13.02
N PHE A 31 -3.04 13.24 13.05
CA PHE A 31 -2.56 12.59 14.27
C PHE A 31 -1.19 13.11 14.69
N SER A 32 -0.27 13.24 13.74
CA SER A 32 1.07 13.78 13.97
C SER A 32 1.58 14.54 12.74
N GLN A 33 2.71 15.23 12.89
CA GLN A 33 3.43 15.80 11.75
C GLN A 33 4.16 14.66 11.01
N LEU A 34 3.40 13.94 10.16
CA LEU A 34 3.96 12.86 9.36
C LEU A 34 4.87 13.42 8.25
N GLU A 35 6.11 12.97 8.22
CA GLU A 35 7.07 13.33 7.17
C GLU A 35 7.30 12.14 6.24
N LEU A 36 7.26 12.43 4.93
CA LEU A 36 7.73 11.49 3.91
C LEU A 36 9.25 11.62 3.81
N THR A 37 9.96 10.60 4.27
CA THR A 37 11.40 10.64 4.41
C THR A 37 12.07 9.97 3.21
N PRO A 38 12.95 10.68 2.46
CA PRO A 38 13.79 10.10 1.41
C PRO A 38 14.63 8.92 1.94
N LEU A 39 14.79 7.87 1.12
CA LEU A 39 15.51 6.67 1.54
C LEU A 39 16.97 6.92 1.93
N ASP A 40 17.61 7.86 1.28
CA ASP A 40 19.02 8.24 1.53
C ASP A 40 19.25 8.98 2.86
N GLN A 41 18.17 9.41 3.53
CA GLN A 41 18.19 10.00 4.88
C GLN A 41 17.97 8.95 5.99
N ILE A 42 17.72 7.70 5.63
CA ILE A 42 17.51 6.61 6.59
C ILE A 42 18.83 5.86 6.82
N ASP A 43 19.14 5.58 8.08
CA ASP A 43 20.29 4.72 8.40
C ASP A 43 20.13 3.37 7.66
N PRO A 44 21.13 2.96 6.84
CA PRO A 44 21.10 1.73 6.07
C PRO A 44 20.78 0.46 6.88
N GLU A 45 21.11 0.44 8.17
CA GLU A 45 20.86 -0.68 9.07
C GLU A 45 19.49 -0.67 9.73
N THR A 46 18.70 0.40 9.55
CA THR A 46 17.33 0.48 10.07
C THR A 46 16.50 -0.66 9.53
N VAL A 47 15.85 -1.41 10.43
CA VAL A 47 14.88 -2.44 10.01
C VAL A 47 13.56 -1.77 9.66
N VAL A 48 13.13 -1.97 8.43
CA VAL A 48 11.87 -1.47 7.89
C VAL A 48 10.91 -2.62 7.59
N VAL A 49 9.61 -2.33 7.65
CA VAL A 49 8.55 -3.29 7.30
C VAL A 49 7.64 -2.71 6.22
N THR A 50 7.01 -3.61 5.48
CA THR A 50 6.01 -3.23 4.50
C THR A 50 4.62 -3.24 5.14
N ALA A 51 3.92 -2.12 5.06
CA ALA A 51 2.49 -2.04 5.36
C ALA A 51 1.66 -2.22 4.09
N SER A 52 0.57 -2.96 4.18
CA SER A 52 -0.33 -3.22 3.06
C SER A 52 -1.74 -3.54 3.55
N MET A 53 -2.69 -3.50 2.64
CA MET A 53 -3.99 -4.14 2.83
C MET A 53 -4.13 -5.27 1.81
N VAL A 54 -4.65 -6.41 2.25
CA VAL A 54 -4.92 -7.56 1.40
C VAL A 54 -6.41 -7.84 1.41
N GLY A 55 -7.01 -7.90 0.22
CA GLY A 55 -8.43 -8.17 0.09
C GLY A 55 -8.98 -7.93 -1.29
N ALA A 56 -10.28 -8.20 -1.45
CA ALA A 56 -11.02 -7.99 -2.69
C ALA A 56 -11.67 -6.60 -2.71
N PRO A 57 -11.35 -5.74 -3.68
CA PRO A 57 -11.96 -4.41 -3.78
C PRO A 57 -13.51 -4.45 -3.84
N ALA A 58 -14.07 -5.49 -4.44
CA ALA A 58 -15.51 -5.67 -4.61
C ALA A 58 -16.23 -6.28 -3.37
N ALA A 59 -15.49 -6.74 -2.34
CA ALA A 59 -16.11 -7.33 -1.15
C ALA A 59 -16.95 -6.30 -0.38
N GLN A 60 -18.19 -6.69 -0.03
CA GLN A 60 -19.15 -5.78 0.59
C GLN A 60 -18.97 -5.64 2.11
N GLU A 61 -18.50 -6.70 2.77
CA GLU A 61 -18.31 -6.74 4.22
C GLU A 61 -16.91 -6.31 4.68
N LYS A 62 -16.07 -5.87 3.75
CA LYS A 62 -14.68 -5.45 4.04
C LYS A 62 -14.63 -4.36 5.11
N PHE A 63 -13.75 -4.59 6.10
CA PHE A 63 -13.56 -3.64 7.18
C PHE A 63 -12.16 -3.77 7.80
N VAL A 64 -11.48 -2.63 7.92
CA VAL A 64 -10.25 -2.47 8.69
C VAL A 64 -10.35 -1.12 9.39
N SER A 65 -10.10 -1.10 10.68
CA SER A 65 -10.06 0.12 11.49
C SER A 65 -8.61 0.57 11.74
N PRO A 66 -8.38 1.83 12.16
CA PRO A 66 -7.09 2.28 12.66
C PRO A 66 -6.52 1.39 13.77
N ALA A 67 -7.38 0.89 14.67
CA ALA A 67 -6.98 -0.02 15.73
C ALA A 67 -6.47 -1.37 15.18
N ASP A 68 -7.07 -1.90 14.12
CA ASP A 68 -6.62 -3.13 13.48
C ASP A 68 -5.23 -2.95 12.84
N MET A 69 -4.96 -1.79 12.22
CA MET A 69 -3.65 -1.45 11.66
C MET A 69 -2.57 -1.45 12.73
N MET A 70 -2.82 -0.79 13.86
CA MET A 70 -1.89 -0.77 15.00
C MET A 70 -1.72 -2.13 15.64
N ARG A 71 -2.81 -2.89 15.77
CA ARG A 71 -2.77 -4.26 16.29
C ARG A 71 -1.91 -5.17 15.42
N CYS A 72 -1.91 -4.94 14.12
CA CYS A 72 -1.05 -5.67 13.18
C CYS A 72 0.44 -5.45 13.47
N VAL A 73 0.85 -4.21 13.76
CA VAL A 73 2.23 -3.87 14.15
C VAL A 73 2.60 -4.47 15.52
N GLU A 74 1.67 -4.43 16.47
CA GLU A 74 1.87 -5.04 17.79
C GLU A 74 2.12 -6.55 17.68
N LEU A 75 1.28 -7.27 16.93
CA LEU A 75 1.42 -8.70 16.69
C LEU A 75 2.75 -9.02 16.01
N PHE A 76 3.16 -8.20 15.02
CA PHE A 76 4.43 -8.35 14.37
C PHE A 76 5.60 -8.22 15.35
N THR A 77 5.58 -7.18 16.17
CA THR A 77 6.61 -6.94 17.19
C THR A 77 6.66 -8.06 18.23
N GLN A 78 5.50 -8.52 18.70
CA GLN A 78 5.40 -9.61 19.66
C GLN A 78 5.93 -10.94 19.10
N SER A 79 5.64 -11.23 17.82
CA SER A 79 6.00 -12.48 17.17
C SER A 79 7.46 -12.56 16.74
N THR A 80 8.06 -11.43 16.39
CA THR A 80 9.42 -11.38 15.84
C THR A 80 10.45 -10.80 16.80
N GLY A 81 10.03 -10.06 17.82
CA GLY A 81 10.90 -9.23 18.66
C GLY A 81 11.42 -7.97 17.95
N ILE A 82 11.04 -7.76 16.69
CA ILE A 82 11.50 -6.62 15.87
C ILE A 82 10.56 -5.43 16.09
N ARG A 83 11.13 -4.30 16.48
CA ARG A 83 10.43 -3.01 16.44
C ARG A 83 10.81 -2.32 15.14
N PRO A 84 9.86 -2.04 14.23
CA PRO A 84 10.16 -1.33 12.99
C PRO A 84 10.75 0.06 13.28
N GLY A 85 11.84 0.39 12.61
CA GLY A 85 12.43 1.73 12.63
C GLY A 85 11.95 2.61 11.47
N GLY A 86 11.13 2.07 10.58
CA GLY A 86 10.50 2.76 9.46
C GLY A 86 9.48 1.88 8.75
N ILE A 87 8.60 2.50 7.98
CA ILE A 87 7.56 1.82 7.21
C ILE A 87 7.65 2.21 5.74
N VAL A 88 7.47 1.23 4.85
CA VAL A 88 7.24 1.44 3.42
C VAL A 88 5.85 0.97 3.03
N THR A 89 5.21 1.67 2.10
CA THR A 89 3.97 1.18 1.50
C THR A 89 4.26 0.07 0.48
N ASN A 90 3.31 -0.82 0.28
CA ASN A 90 3.48 -1.93 -0.66
C ASN A 90 3.46 -1.51 -2.13
N GLU A 91 2.73 -0.45 -2.49
CA GLU A 91 2.51 -0.05 -3.88
C GLU A 91 1.90 1.35 -4.01
N ASN A 92 1.97 1.93 -5.21
CA ASN A 92 1.11 3.05 -5.58
C ASN A 92 -0.20 2.54 -6.18
N GLY A 93 -1.31 3.07 -5.69
CA GLY A 93 -2.67 2.77 -6.13
C GLY A 93 -3.67 3.70 -5.47
N GLY A 94 -4.95 3.59 -5.77
CA GLY A 94 -5.97 4.49 -5.24
C GLY A 94 -5.92 4.63 -3.71
N GLY A 95 -6.15 3.53 -3.01
CA GLY A 95 -6.06 3.47 -1.55
C GLY A 95 -4.69 3.06 -1.03
N SER A 96 -4.02 2.14 -1.75
CA SER A 96 -2.78 1.51 -1.30
C SER A 96 -1.60 2.47 -1.16
N THR A 97 -1.59 3.59 -1.87
CA THR A 97 -0.60 4.68 -1.67
C THR A 97 -0.53 5.15 -0.20
N PHE A 98 -1.62 4.98 0.55
CA PHE A 98 -1.70 5.41 1.95
C PHE A 98 -1.41 4.31 2.97
N ASN A 99 -1.08 3.10 2.53
CA ASN A 99 -0.71 2.02 3.45
C ASN A 99 0.57 2.38 4.20
N GLY A 100 0.52 2.24 5.52
CA GLY A 100 1.63 2.59 6.41
C GLY A 100 1.69 4.05 6.88
N TRP A 101 0.89 4.96 6.30
CA TRP A 101 0.91 6.36 6.72
C TRP A 101 0.42 6.52 8.16
N LEU A 102 -0.67 5.86 8.49
CA LEU A 102 -1.25 5.95 9.83
C LEU A 102 -0.36 5.25 10.86
N GLU A 103 0.14 4.08 10.54
CA GLU A 103 1.05 3.32 11.41
C GLU A 103 2.34 4.11 11.67
N ALA A 104 2.97 4.68 10.63
CA ALA A 104 4.16 5.51 10.78
C ALA A 104 3.89 6.74 11.66
N SER A 105 2.76 7.42 11.42
CA SER A 105 2.33 8.58 12.20
C SER A 105 2.11 8.25 13.67
N MET A 106 1.39 7.16 13.97
CA MET A 106 1.07 6.76 15.35
C MET A 106 2.27 6.23 16.12
N LEU A 107 3.24 5.63 15.42
CA LEU A 107 4.48 5.15 16.02
C LEU A 107 5.56 6.23 16.12
N GLY A 108 5.40 7.37 15.46
CA GLY A 108 6.42 8.42 15.40
C GLY A 108 7.70 7.96 14.68
N ILE A 109 7.57 7.10 13.65
CA ILE A 109 8.68 6.60 12.86
C ILE A 109 8.57 7.05 11.40
N PRO A 110 9.67 7.08 10.62
CA PRO A 110 9.65 7.51 9.23
C PRO A 110 8.68 6.71 8.35
N LEU A 111 7.88 7.42 7.54
CA LEU A 111 7.28 6.89 6.33
C LEU A 111 8.31 7.07 5.21
N ILE A 112 8.86 5.98 4.70
CA ILE A 112 9.99 6.02 3.77
C ILE A 112 9.49 6.07 2.33
N ASP A 113 10.02 7.01 1.55
CA ASP A 113 9.68 7.18 0.12
C ASP A 113 10.33 6.12 -0.77
N ALA A 114 9.93 4.89 -0.55
CA ALA A 114 10.42 3.72 -1.27
C ALA A 114 9.36 2.61 -1.30
N PRO A 115 8.17 2.84 -1.92
CA PRO A 115 7.16 1.79 -2.02
C PRO A 115 7.75 0.53 -2.66
N CYS A 116 7.26 -0.65 -2.24
CA CYS A 116 7.75 -1.91 -2.77
C CYS A 116 7.53 -2.04 -4.28
N ASN A 117 6.50 -1.38 -4.81
CA ASN A 117 6.18 -1.36 -6.23
C ASN A 117 5.67 0.03 -6.65
N GLY A 118 6.05 0.49 -7.84
CA GLY A 118 5.65 1.79 -8.39
C GLY A 118 4.18 1.87 -8.84
N ARG A 119 3.49 0.74 -8.93
CA ARG A 119 2.08 0.61 -9.33
C ARG A 119 1.37 -0.47 -8.53
N ALA A 120 0.04 -0.47 -8.58
CA ALA A 120 -0.76 -1.53 -7.99
C ALA A 120 -0.47 -2.91 -8.63
N HIS A 121 -0.55 -3.95 -7.82
CA HIS A 121 -0.26 -5.33 -8.23
C HIS A 121 -1.26 -6.32 -7.60
N PRO A 122 -1.59 -7.42 -8.31
CA PRO A 122 -2.62 -8.36 -7.87
C PRO A 122 -2.14 -9.38 -6.83
N THR A 123 -0.85 -9.52 -6.57
CA THR A 123 -0.31 -10.59 -5.71
C THR A 123 0.70 -10.06 -4.70
N GLY A 124 0.71 -10.65 -3.49
CA GLY A 124 1.71 -10.32 -2.47
C GLY A 124 3.15 -10.60 -2.88
N VAL A 125 3.36 -11.50 -3.85
CA VAL A 125 4.68 -11.83 -4.42
C VAL A 125 5.24 -10.64 -5.20
N MET A 126 4.44 -9.96 -6.01
CA MET A 126 4.88 -8.79 -6.77
C MET A 126 5.29 -7.62 -5.85
N GLY A 127 4.67 -7.48 -4.68
CA GLY A 127 5.03 -6.49 -3.66
C GLY A 127 6.03 -6.98 -2.61
N SER A 128 6.78 -8.04 -2.90
CA SER A 128 7.70 -8.67 -1.96
C SER A 128 9.15 -8.17 -2.04
N LEU A 129 9.42 -7.06 -2.71
CA LEU A 129 10.79 -6.54 -2.88
C LEU A 129 11.76 -7.58 -3.49
N ASN A 130 11.28 -8.46 -4.36
CA ASN A 130 12.01 -9.61 -4.90
C ASN A 130 12.45 -10.68 -3.86
N LEU A 131 12.05 -10.56 -2.60
CA LEU A 131 12.39 -11.53 -1.54
C LEU A 131 11.91 -12.95 -1.83
N HIS A 132 10.87 -13.11 -2.64
CA HIS A 132 10.39 -14.42 -3.10
C HIS A 132 11.41 -15.19 -3.96
N ARG A 133 12.45 -14.52 -4.48
CA ARG A 133 13.52 -15.13 -5.27
C ARG A 133 14.66 -15.69 -4.42
N ASP A 134 14.70 -15.32 -3.14
CA ASP A 134 15.65 -15.87 -2.19
C ASP A 134 15.00 -17.08 -1.47
N PRO A 135 15.41 -18.32 -1.74
CA PRO A 135 14.84 -19.51 -1.13
C PRO A 135 15.12 -19.61 0.38
N ASN A 136 16.08 -18.85 0.89
CA ASN A 136 16.42 -18.82 2.31
C ASN A 136 15.67 -17.72 3.08
N TYR A 137 15.00 -16.81 2.38
CA TYR A 137 14.26 -15.75 3.04
C TYR A 137 12.96 -16.27 3.64
N ILE A 138 12.84 -16.12 4.95
CA ILE A 138 11.63 -16.43 5.71
C ILE A 138 10.99 -15.13 6.16
N THR A 139 9.75 -14.90 5.74
CA THR A 139 8.96 -13.76 6.21
C THR A 139 8.11 -14.13 7.41
N THR A 140 7.84 -13.15 8.27
CA THR A 140 6.67 -13.16 9.16
C THR A 140 5.69 -12.12 8.64
N MET A 141 4.44 -12.53 8.47
CA MET A 141 3.33 -11.65 8.10
C MET A 141 2.29 -11.70 9.21
N THR A 142 1.84 -10.55 9.66
CA THR A 142 0.70 -10.41 10.57
C THR A 142 -0.45 -9.74 9.85
N CYS A 143 -1.67 -10.16 10.12
CA CYS A 143 -2.84 -9.54 9.55
C CYS A 143 -3.98 -9.44 10.56
N VAL A 144 -4.72 -8.34 10.46
CA VAL A 144 -5.88 -8.04 11.33
C VAL A 144 -6.98 -7.37 10.51
N GLY A 145 -8.22 -7.76 10.71
CA GLY A 145 -9.38 -7.12 10.09
C GLY A 145 -10.68 -7.83 10.38
N GLY A 146 -11.76 -7.36 9.76
CA GLY A 146 -13.10 -7.91 9.90
C GLY A 146 -13.89 -7.33 11.08
N ARG A 147 -15.21 -7.28 10.91
CA ARG A 147 -16.14 -6.72 11.91
C ARG A 147 -16.40 -7.71 13.04
N LYS A 148 -16.12 -7.30 14.28
CA LYS A 148 -16.39 -8.10 15.49
C LYS A 148 -17.88 -8.38 15.65
N GLU A 149 -18.73 -7.40 15.33
CA GLU A 149 -20.18 -7.49 15.45
C GLU A 149 -20.80 -8.53 14.51
N LEU A 150 -20.09 -8.86 13.42
CA LEU A 150 -20.48 -9.90 12.46
C LEU A 150 -19.77 -11.24 12.68
N GLY A 151 -18.97 -11.36 13.76
CA GLY A 151 -18.16 -12.55 14.01
C GLY A 151 -17.02 -12.76 12.99
N ARG A 152 -16.63 -11.73 12.27
CA ARG A 152 -15.65 -11.78 11.17
C ARG A 152 -14.25 -11.34 11.58
N HIS A 153 -14.03 -10.96 12.83
CA HIS A 153 -12.72 -10.47 13.26
C HIS A 153 -11.66 -11.58 13.23
N VAL A 154 -10.57 -11.31 12.54
CA VAL A 154 -9.43 -12.22 12.39
C VAL A 154 -8.15 -11.52 12.83
N GLU A 155 -7.37 -12.16 13.70
CA GLU A 155 -5.96 -11.86 13.96
C GLU A 155 -5.14 -13.08 13.56
N CYS A 156 -4.14 -12.91 12.70
CA CYS A 156 -3.33 -14.02 12.22
C CYS A 156 -1.86 -13.62 12.13
N THR A 157 -0.99 -14.54 12.53
CA THR A 157 0.47 -14.44 12.34
C THR A 157 0.94 -15.70 11.63
N VAL A 158 1.64 -15.52 10.52
CA VAL A 158 2.18 -16.63 9.72
C VAL A 158 3.65 -16.41 9.42
N THR A 159 4.45 -17.47 9.51
CA THR A 159 5.89 -17.44 9.23
C THR A 159 6.25 -18.53 8.23
N GLY A 160 7.00 -18.19 7.20
CA GLY A 160 7.40 -19.12 6.15
C GLY A 160 7.83 -18.42 4.87
N SER A 161 7.79 -19.13 3.75
CA SER A 161 8.08 -18.53 2.44
C SER A 161 7.01 -17.49 2.05
N ILE A 162 7.42 -16.51 1.26
CA ILE A 162 6.52 -15.45 0.75
C ILE A 162 5.24 -16.01 0.13
N ASP A 163 5.37 -17.03 -0.73
CA ASP A 163 4.24 -17.62 -1.45
C ASP A 163 3.20 -18.26 -0.50
N HIS A 164 3.66 -19.04 0.46
CA HIS A 164 2.77 -19.72 1.40
C HIS A 164 2.13 -18.73 2.38
N CYS A 165 2.92 -17.80 2.92
CA CYS A 165 2.39 -16.77 3.82
C CYS A 165 1.36 -15.88 3.10
N SER A 166 1.62 -15.48 1.84
CA SER A 166 0.67 -14.69 1.05
C SER A 166 -0.65 -15.41 0.81
N LYS A 167 -0.64 -16.73 0.58
CA LYS A 167 -1.86 -17.53 0.44
C LYS A 167 -2.66 -17.60 1.74
N LEU A 168 -1.99 -17.78 2.88
CA LEU A 168 -2.64 -17.83 4.20
C LEU A 168 -3.24 -16.47 4.59
N VAL A 169 -2.53 -15.37 4.35
CA VAL A 169 -3.05 -14.02 4.57
C VAL A 169 -4.26 -13.73 3.67
N ARG A 170 -4.24 -14.21 2.42
CA ARG A 170 -5.38 -14.09 1.52
C ARG A 170 -6.59 -14.88 2.02
N ALA A 171 -6.39 -16.09 2.54
CA ALA A 171 -7.48 -16.86 3.17
C ALA A 171 -8.04 -16.12 4.40
N ALA A 172 -7.17 -15.58 5.27
CA ALA A 172 -7.59 -14.76 6.40
C ALA A 172 -8.41 -13.53 5.96
N ALA A 173 -8.05 -12.89 4.84
CA ALA A 173 -8.82 -11.77 4.29
C ALA A 173 -10.22 -12.18 3.85
N VAL A 174 -10.39 -13.37 3.26
CA VAL A 174 -11.71 -13.91 2.90
C VAL A 174 -12.57 -14.11 4.14
N GLU A 175 -12.03 -14.74 5.18
CA GLU A 175 -12.75 -14.98 6.45
C GLU A 175 -13.08 -13.67 7.17
N ALA A 176 -12.23 -12.65 7.05
CA ALA A 176 -12.46 -11.30 7.59
C ALA A 176 -13.52 -10.49 6.82
N GLY A 177 -14.22 -11.08 5.85
CA GLY A 177 -15.21 -10.39 5.03
C GLY A 177 -14.64 -9.60 3.86
N GLY A 178 -13.38 -9.88 3.50
CA GLY A 178 -12.75 -9.40 2.26
C GLY A 178 -11.65 -8.35 2.40
N LEU A 179 -11.18 -8.03 3.63
CA LEU A 179 -10.07 -7.10 3.81
C LEU A 179 -9.37 -7.31 5.17
N VAL A 180 -8.04 -7.31 5.16
CA VAL A 180 -7.19 -7.24 6.35
C VAL A 180 -6.05 -6.24 6.16
N ALA A 181 -5.66 -5.55 7.23
CA ALA A 181 -4.37 -4.85 7.32
C ALA A 181 -3.25 -5.87 7.48
N VAL A 182 -2.07 -5.59 6.93
CA VAL A 182 -0.94 -6.52 6.94
C VAL A 182 0.37 -5.78 7.19
N ILE A 183 1.17 -6.29 8.13
CA ILE A 183 2.59 -5.92 8.30
C ILE A 183 3.44 -7.13 7.93
N ARG A 184 4.47 -6.92 7.09
CA ARG A 184 5.24 -8.01 6.50
C ARG A 184 6.63 -7.60 6.03
N ASN A 185 7.43 -8.60 5.66
CA ASN A 185 8.69 -8.48 4.92
C ASN A 185 9.71 -7.54 5.59
N PRO A 186 10.16 -7.85 6.82
CA PRO A 186 11.20 -7.05 7.46
C PRO A 186 12.51 -7.12 6.67
N VAL A 187 13.08 -5.96 6.35
CA VAL A 187 14.38 -5.83 5.65
C VAL A 187 15.15 -4.64 6.21
N LYS A 188 16.46 -4.58 5.98
CA LYS A 188 17.23 -3.37 6.22
C LYS A 188 16.91 -2.30 5.17
N ALA A 189 16.97 -1.03 5.53
CA ALA A 189 16.74 0.08 4.62
C ALA A 189 17.67 0.04 3.40
N SER A 190 18.93 -0.38 3.58
CA SER A 190 19.90 -0.59 2.49
C SER A 190 19.41 -1.56 1.40
N PHE A 191 18.54 -2.53 1.74
CA PHE A 191 17.98 -3.46 0.78
C PHE A 191 17.00 -2.77 -0.19
N LEU A 192 16.30 -1.73 0.25
CA LEU A 192 15.29 -1.02 -0.54
C LEU A 192 15.91 -0.32 -1.75
N GLN A 193 17.16 0.15 -1.67
CA GLN A 193 17.81 0.93 -2.73
C GLN A 193 17.75 0.23 -4.11
N LYS A 194 17.84 -1.09 -4.14
CA LYS A 194 17.85 -1.90 -5.37
C LYS A 194 16.56 -2.67 -5.62
N ASN A 195 15.67 -2.72 -4.64
CA ASN A 195 14.52 -3.63 -4.66
C ASN A 195 13.17 -2.93 -4.48
N SER A 196 13.16 -1.61 -4.39
CA SER A 196 11.94 -0.81 -4.26
C SER A 196 11.85 0.27 -5.35
N ALA A 197 10.72 0.93 -5.44
CA ALA A 197 10.50 2.11 -6.29
C ALA A 197 10.87 3.38 -5.51
N VAL A 198 12.18 3.64 -5.34
CA VAL A 198 12.69 4.81 -4.60
C VAL A 198 12.12 6.10 -5.19
N GLY A 199 11.57 6.99 -4.34
CA GLY A 199 10.90 8.22 -4.76
C GLY A 199 9.46 8.03 -5.25
N GLY A 200 8.92 6.80 -5.14
CA GLY A 200 7.63 6.45 -5.73
C GLY A 200 6.43 7.15 -5.12
N LEU A 201 6.46 7.48 -3.81
CA LEU A 201 5.38 8.26 -3.20
C LEU A 201 5.45 9.74 -3.60
N SER A 202 6.64 10.32 -3.66
CA SER A 202 6.88 11.66 -4.20
C SER A 202 6.43 11.77 -5.66
N LEU A 203 6.73 10.75 -6.48
CA LEU A 203 6.24 10.66 -7.85
C LEU A 203 4.70 10.66 -7.91
N ALA A 204 4.04 9.89 -7.05
CA ALA A 204 2.58 9.87 -6.97
C ALA A 204 2.01 11.24 -6.57
N ILE A 205 2.59 11.89 -5.57
CA ILE A 205 2.16 13.23 -5.13
C ILE A 205 2.32 14.24 -6.27
N GLU A 206 3.45 14.26 -6.95
CA GLU A 206 3.73 15.19 -8.04
C GLU A 206 2.85 14.94 -9.26
N THR A 207 2.63 13.66 -9.64
CA THR A 207 1.68 13.27 -10.69
C THR A 207 0.28 13.84 -10.41
N GLY A 208 -0.21 13.63 -9.18
CA GLY A 208 -1.53 14.15 -8.80
C GLY A 208 -1.60 15.67 -8.70
N ARG A 209 -0.50 16.32 -8.32
CA ARG A 209 -0.41 17.79 -8.32
C ARG A 209 -0.54 18.35 -9.73
N ARG A 210 0.23 17.83 -10.68
CA ARG A 210 0.20 18.25 -12.10
C ARG A 210 -1.16 18.00 -12.73
N TYR A 211 -1.72 16.81 -12.52
CA TYR A 211 -3.06 16.50 -12.98
C TYR A 211 -4.09 17.52 -12.44
N SER A 212 -4.05 17.79 -11.13
CA SER A 212 -4.96 18.75 -10.49
C SER A 212 -4.81 20.17 -11.05
N GLN A 213 -3.59 20.61 -11.32
CA GLN A 213 -3.33 21.93 -11.92
C GLN A 213 -3.80 22.02 -13.38
N GLY A 214 -3.59 20.96 -14.17
CA GLY A 214 -4.10 20.90 -15.54
C GLY A 214 -5.62 20.92 -15.62
N LEU A 215 -6.29 20.25 -14.65
CA LEU A 215 -7.76 20.24 -14.54
C LEU A 215 -8.39 21.64 -14.34
N GLU A 216 -7.64 22.60 -13.80
CA GLU A 216 -8.12 23.98 -13.67
C GLU A 216 -8.42 24.62 -15.05
N LYS A 217 -7.80 24.10 -16.11
CA LYS A 217 -8.03 24.54 -17.49
C LYS A 217 -9.03 23.62 -18.21
N SER A 218 -8.73 22.33 -18.28
CA SER A 218 -9.61 21.30 -18.83
C SER A 218 -9.15 19.90 -18.45
N VAL A 219 -9.97 18.89 -18.70
CA VAL A 219 -9.60 17.47 -18.50
C VAL A 219 -8.43 17.08 -19.42
N GLU A 220 -8.45 17.54 -20.67
CA GLU A 220 -7.40 17.29 -21.66
C GLU A 220 -6.06 17.87 -21.20
N ASN A 221 -6.05 19.08 -20.63
CA ASN A 221 -4.85 19.67 -20.06
C ASN A 221 -4.34 18.86 -18.86
N GLY A 222 -5.23 18.33 -17.99
CA GLY A 222 -4.84 17.47 -16.90
C GLY A 222 -4.14 16.18 -17.39
N VAL A 223 -4.69 15.56 -18.42
CA VAL A 223 -4.10 14.36 -19.05
C VAL A 223 -2.76 14.70 -19.71
N GLN A 224 -2.69 15.81 -20.45
CA GLN A 224 -1.47 16.24 -21.12
C GLN A 224 -0.32 16.50 -20.14
N GLU A 225 -0.57 17.23 -19.05
CA GLU A 225 0.41 17.52 -18.00
C GLU A 225 1.02 16.22 -17.39
N VAL A 226 0.17 15.21 -17.17
CA VAL A 226 0.63 13.91 -16.65
C VAL A 226 1.41 13.16 -17.71
N CYS A 227 0.93 13.14 -18.95
CA CYS A 227 1.58 12.46 -20.06
C CYS A 227 3.00 13.01 -20.28
N GLU A 228 3.15 14.32 -20.34
CA GLU A 228 4.45 14.98 -20.48
C GLU A 228 5.38 14.72 -19.31
N PHE A 229 4.85 14.79 -18.08
CA PHE A 229 5.64 14.54 -16.86
C PHE A 229 6.18 13.11 -16.78
N LEU A 230 5.37 12.14 -17.16
CA LEU A 230 5.76 10.73 -17.12
C LEU A 230 6.50 10.26 -18.39
N GLY A 231 6.71 11.15 -19.37
CA GLY A 231 7.34 10.80 -20.65
C GLY A 231 6.49 9.84 -21.49
N GLY A 232 5.17 9.93 -21.35
CA GLY A 232 4.21 9.09 -22.05
C GLY A 232 3.75 9.65 -23.40
N GLU A 233 2.91 8.88 -24.09
CA GLU A 233 2.25 9.28 -25.33
C GLU A 233 0.75 8.98 -25.23
N ILE A 234 -0.09 9.93 -25.70
CA ILE A 234 -1.54 9.74 -25.79
C ILE A 234 -1.87 8.98 -27.06
N LEU A 235 -2.20 7.69 -26.94
CA LEU A 235 -2.49 6.82 -28.06
C LEU A 235 -3.92 6.96 -28.58
N ALA A 236 -4.89 7.26 -27.69
CA ALA A 236 -6.29 7.40 -28.04
C ALA A 236 -7.00 8.32 -27.04
N HIS A 237 -8.07 8.93 -27.49
CA HIS A 237 -8.97 9.76 -26.69
C HIS A 237 -10.42 9.45 -27.07
N GLY A 238 -11.30 9.26 -26.10
CA GLY A 238 -12.72 8.98 -26.33
C GLY A 238 -13.47 8.61 -25.05
N PRO A 239 -14.81 8.51 -25.12
CA PRO A 239 -15.61 8.00 -24.01
C PRO A 239 -15.41 6.50 -23.82
N VAL A 240 -15.59 6.02 -22.58
CA VAL A 240 -15.73 4.59 -22.31
C VAL A 240 -17.18 4.20 -22.62
N GLU A 241 -17.38 3.36 -23.62
CA GLU A 241 -18.72 2.92 -24.04
C GLU A 241 -19.24 1.76 -23.21
N GLU A 242 -18.36 0.82 -22.86
CA GLU A 242 -18.72 -0.37 -22.06
C GLU A 242 -17.55 -0.79 -21.17
N TYR A 243 -17.87 -1.23 -19.93
CA TYR A 243 -16.93 -1.92 -19.07
C TYR A 243 -17.62 -3.07 -18.31
N GLN A 244 -16.88 -4.11 -17.98
CA GLN A 244 -17.35 -5.23 -17.17
C GLN A 244 -16.46 -5.41 -15.95
N LEU A 245 -17.08 -5.44 -14.77
CA LEU A 245 -16.41 -5.81 -13.52
C LEU A 245 -16.77 -7.27 -13.18
N ARG A 246 -15.79 -8.14 -13.10
CA ARG A 246 -15.97 -9.54 -12.71
C ARG A 246 -15.29 -9.79 -11.37
N SER A 247 -15.97 -10.50 -10.48
CA SER A 247 -15.41 -10.97 -9.21
C SER A 247 -15.53 -12.50 -9.21
N GLU A 248 -14.39 -13.18 -9.14
CA GLU A 248 -14.33 -14.65 -9.18
C GLU A 248 -13.47 -15.15 -8.01
N GLY A 249 -13.89 -16.26 -7.37
CA GLY A 249 -13.11 -16.91 -6.31
C GLY A 249 -12.86 -16.08 -5.04
N GLY A 250 -13.72 -15.09 -4.78
CA GLY A 250 -13.59 -14.23 -3.59
C GLY A 250 -12.63 -13.05 -3.74
N PHE A 251 -12.10 -12.86 -4.96
CA PHE A 251 -11.20 -11.75 -5.31
C PHE A 251 -11.57 -11.14 -6.64
#